data_9196a8750c46f857c3dda7e224c61085
#
_entry.id   9196a8750c46f857c3dda7e224c61085
#
_cell.length_a   1.000
_cell.length_b   1.000
_cell.length_c   1.000
_cell.angle_alpha   90.00
_cell.angle_beta   90.00
_cell.angle_gamma   90.00
#
_symmetry.space_group_name_H-M   'P 1'
#
loop_
_entity.id
_entity.type
_entity.pdbx_description
1 polymer ?
#
loop_
_entity_poly.entity_id
_entity_poly.type
_entity_poly.pdbx_seq_one_letter_code
_entity_poly.pdbx_strand_id
1 'polypeptide(L)'
;MRRVPFEEIVPAKRAIVGLTYVAGYVALDRISFIEPYAFFGITPWNPNTGLSIVLVLFFDIWMVPLLFVAPFMADLINRQINLPWVVEFISVALIGGGYSTALAFLKSSRIRFDPGLSSTRDLLLLMLVAAASAAFVASTYVGVAIAAGLLSIKDFAPATLRYWIGDVVGILALTPFALFLLTDRRILPLSIETALQCTAIAGALLVVFRVSQEQEFQLFYVLFIPIVWMAVRNGIEGVAAGVLITQCGLILGVGLLPESKELYAFQPLMIVLAVTGLIAGALVTERRRIGAQLRLHQESLARVARLGSVGELATAVAHEVNQPLMAAGTYIRLVADSMRSGKVDPAEVTETAKKAVSQIDRAAEVIRRLWALVRLDRSNRIPVRFERIVKGMIELCKPDLDQAGVTARSKLAADLPPVLVDVLQIEQVLSNLMRNSIEAISDSGGTKGSIWIEAKPANDDFIEVRVLDSGPGFSLERVEMGFLPLSSSKPYGLGIGLSLCNSILEAHGGRLWLEQHSDGASVRFTLPIAK
;
A
#
# COMPACT_ATOMS: atom_id res chain seq x y z
N MET A 1 -8.02 -7.62 -12.99
CA MET A 1 -9.32 -8.27 -12.73
C MET A 1 -9.58 -9.28 -13.85
N ARG A 2 -9.53 -10.58 -13.56
CA ARG A 2 -10.05 -11.58 -14.50
C ARG A 2 -11.59 -11.53 -14.35
N ARG A 3 -12.27 -10.85 -15.29
CA ARG A 3 -13.66 -11.14 -15.57
C ARG A 3 -13.66 -12.62 -15.96
N VAL A 4 -14.33 -13.48 -15.20
CA VAL A 4 -14.63 -14.81 -15.71
C VAL A 4 -15.53 -14.55 -16.90
N PRO A 5 -15.11 -14.87 -18.14
CA PRO A 5 -15.97 -14.65 -19.30
C PRO A 5 -17.22 -15.49 -19.05
N PHE A 6 -18.38 -14.85 -19.06
CA PHE A 6 -19.67 -15.51 -18.76
C PHE A 6 -20.00 -16.62 -19.77
N GLU A 7 -19.31 -16.63 -20.90
CA GLU A 7 -19.38 -17.70 -21.92
C GLU A 7 -18.89 -19.05 -21.40
N GLU A 8 -18.01 -19.08 -20.37
CA GLU A 8 -17.52 -20.33 -19.75
C GLU A 8 -18.42 -20.83 -18.57
N ILE A 9 -19.43 -20.07 -18.17
CA ILE A 9 -20.33 -20.51 -17.09
C ILE A 9 -21.34 -21.49 -17.65
N VAL A 10 -21.24 -22.73 -17.21
CA VAL A 10 -22.17 -23.82 -17.52
C VAL A 10 -23.62 -23.35 -17.35
N PRO A 11 -24.55 -23.68 -18.24
CA PRO A 11 -25.97 -23.27 -18.18
C PRO A 11 -26.63 -23.48 -16.82
N ALA A 12 -26.28 -24.55 -16.13
CA ALA A 12 -26.75 -24.85 -14.77
C ALA A 12 -26.36 -23.78 -13.75
N LYS A 13 -25.15 -23.20 -13.83
CA LYS A 13 -24.73 -22.10 -12.94
C LYS A 13 -25.50 -20.82 -13.22
N ARG A 14 -25.85 -20.55 -14.47
CA ARG A 14 -26.70 -19.39 -14.85
C ARG A 14 -28.09 -19.48 -14.24
N ALA A 15 -28.69 -20.65 -14.30
CA ALA A 15 -30.00 -20.91 -13.68
C ALA A 15 -29.94 -20.74 -12.15
N ILE A 16 -28.90 -21.24 -11.51
CA ILE A 16 -28.71 -21.07 -10.06
C ILE A 16 -28.60 -19.59 -9.68
N VAL A 17 -27.78 -18.81 -10.40
CA VAL A 17 -27.65 -17.37 -10.13
C VAL A 17 -28.99 -16.66 -10.33
N GLY A 18 -29.72 -16.97 -11.41
CA GLY A 18 -31.03 -16.39 -11.66
C GLY A 18 -32.06 -16.73 -10.58
N LEU A 19 -32.15 -17.98 -10.16
CA LEU A 19 -33.01 -18.41 -9.05
C LEU A 19 -32.64 -17.77 -7.73
N THR A 20 -31.35 -17.71 -7.41
CA THR A 20 -30.83 -17.03 -6.20
C THR A 20 -31.19 -15.55 -6.21
N TYR A 21 -31.04 -14.89 -7.37
CA TYR A 21 -31.42 -13.49 -7.51
C TYR A 21 -32.91 -13.27 -7.27
N VAL A 22 -33.79 -14.03 -7.96
CA VAL A 22 -35.25 -13.88 -7.80
C VAL A 22 -35.67 -14.17 -6.35
N ALA A 23 -35.16 -15.23 -5.74
CA ALA A 23 -35.43 -15.55 -4.35
C ALA A 23 -34.94 -14.46 -3.40
N GLY A 24 -33.70 -13.95 -3.62
CA GLY A 24 -33.13 -12.86 -2.85
C GLY A 24 -33.91 -11.55 -3.02
N TYR A 25 -34.36 -11.23 -4.24
CA TYR A 25 -35.18 -10.07 -4.52
C TYR A 25 -36.51 -10.13 -3.75
N VAL A 26 -37.24 -11.25 -3.85
CA VAL A 26 -38.51 -11.47 -3.15
C VAL A 26 -38.34 -11.41 -1.63
N ALA A 27 -37.27 -12.00 -1.12
CA ALA A 27 -36.96 -11.96 0.31
C ALA A 27 -36.65 -10.52 0.80
N LEU A 28 -35.83 -9.77 0.05
CA LEU A 28 -35.50 -8.37 0.36
C LEU A 28 -36.75 -7.48 0.26
N ASP A 29 -37.60 -7.68 -0.75
CA ASP A 29 -38.87 -6.97 -0.87
C ASP A 29 -39.78 -7.25 0.34
N ARG A 30 -39.86 -8.51 0.80
CA ARG A 30 -40.64 -8.89 2.00
C ARG A 30 -40.12 -8.20 3.26
N ILE A 31 -38.81 -8.14 3.46
CA ILE A 31 -38.19 -7.49 4.61
C ILE A 31 -38.38 -5.96 4.55
N SER A 32 -38.37 -5.38 3.37
CA SER A 32 -38.56 -3.94 3.17
C SER A 32 -40.00 -3.47 3.32
N PHE A 33 -40.96 -4.38 3.34
CA PHE A 33 -42.39 -4.07 3.42
C PHE A 33 -42.80 -3.67 4.84
N ILE A 34 -42.23 -2.59 5.33
CA ILE A 34 -42.49 -1.97 6.64
C ILE A 34 -43.11 -0.60 6.39
N GLU A 35 -44.24 -0.29 7.00
CA GLU A 35 -44.96 1.00 6.89
C GLU A 35 -45.14 1.49 5.43
N PRO A 36 -45.81 0.69 4.55
CA PRO A 36 -45.99 1.11 3.16
C PRO A 36 -46.83 2.38 3.07
N TYR A 37 -46.42 3.33 2.22
CA TYR A 37 -47.20 4.52 1.95
C TYR A 37 -48.43 4.17 1.10
N ALA A 38 -49.60 4.42 1.62
CA ALA A 38 -50.87 4.04 1.01
C ALA A 38 -50.95 2.54 0.63
N PHE A 39 -51.90 2.15 -0.16
CA PHE A 39 -52.12 0.78 -0.61
C PHE A 39 -51.13 0.30 -1.69
N PHE A 40 -50.11 1.09 -2.05
CA PHE A 40 -49.26 0.88 -3.25
C PHE A 40 -47.90 0.24 -2.94
N GLY A 41 -47.60 -0.09 -1.71
CA GLY A 41 -46.36 -0.74 -1.38
C GLY A 41 -45.11 0.13 -1.60
N ILE A 42 -45.25 1.46 -1.60
CA ILE A 42 -44.11 2.38 -1.58
C ILE A 42 -43.49 2.25 -0.21
N THR A 43 -42.33 1.62 -0.14
CA THR A 43 -41.62 1.35 1.10
C THR A 43 -40.50 2.35 1.33
N PRO A 44 -40.14 2.65 2.58
CA PRO A 44 -39.11 3.61 2.89
C PRO A 44 -37.69 3.15 2.52
N TRP A 45 -37.52 1.88 2.17
CA TRP A 45 -36.23 1.28 1.82
C TRP A 45 -36.42 0.13 0.83
N ASN A 46 -35.72 0.16 -0.31
CA ASN A 46 -35.84 -0.83 -1.38
C ASN A 46 -34.47 -1.47 -1.72
N PRO A 47 -33.93 -2.37 -0.87
CA PRO A 47 -32.62 -3.00 -1.12
C PRO A 47 -32.62 -3.94 -2.32
N ASN A 48 -33.79 -4.47 -2.71
CA ASN A 48 -34.01 -5.29 -3.89
C ASN A 48 -33.57 -4.57 -5.19
N THR A 49 -33.76 -3.25 -5.29
CA THR A 49 -33.26 -2.42 -6.39
C THR A 49 -31.73 -2.43 -6.45
N GLY A 50 -31.08 -2.34 -5.30
CA GLY A 50 -29.61 -2.47 -5.21
C GLY A 50 -29.10 -3.83 -5.70
N LEU A 51 -29.81 -4.92 -5.37
CA LEU A 51 -29.50 -6.26 -5.84
C LEU A 51 -29.63 -6.38 -7.37
N SER A 52 -30.61 -5.69 -7.96
CA SER A 52 -30.82 -5.63 -9.42
C SER A 52 -29.65 -5.00 -10.15
N ILE A 53 -29.11 -3.92 -9.60
CA ILE A 53 -27.91 -3.25 -10.15
C ILE A 53 -26.70 -4.19 -10.10
N VAL A 54 -26.49 -4.87 -8.98
CA VAL A 54 -25.40 -5.84 -8.83
C VAL A 54 -25.50 -6.97 -9.86
N LEU A 55 -26.68 -7.52 -10.05
CA LEU A 55 -26.90 -8.62 -10.99
C LEU A 55 -26.35 -8.26 -12.38
N VAL A 56 -26.79 -7.13 -12.93
CA VAL A 56 -26.44 -6.77 -14.32
C VAL A 56 -25.02 -6.23 -14.43
N LEU A 57 -24.51 -5.53 -13.42
CA LEU A 57 -23.12 -5.05 -13.42
C LEU A 57 -22.12 -6.21 -13.38
N PHE A 58 -22.42 -7.25 -12.64
CA PHE A 58 -21.49 -8.35 -12.39
C PHE A 58 -21.68 -9.53 -13.36
N PHE A 59 -22.95 -9.92 -13.67
CA PHE A 59 -23.25 -11.15 -14.40
C PHE A 59 -23.55 -10.97 -15.90
N ASP A 60 -23.89 -9.81 -16.40
CA ASP A 60 -24.09 -9.50 -17.82
C ASP A 60 -25.54 -9.23 -18.26
N ILE A 61 -25.67 -8.74 -19.52
CA ILE A 61 -26.92 -8.27 -20.13
C ILE A 61 -27.98 -9.39 -20.27
N TRP A 62 -27.55 -10.64 -20.35
CA TRP A 62 -28.44 -11.81 -20.42
C TRP A 62 -29.32 -12.00 -19.18
N MET A 63 -28.97 -11.34 -18.06
CA MET A 63 -29.76 -11.35 -16.83
C MET A 63 -30.83 -10.24 -16.79
N VAL A 64 -30.85 -9.32 -17.76
CA VAL A 64 -31.84 -8.23 -17.84
C VAL A 64 -33.31 -8.72 -17.80
N PRO A 65 -33.71 -9.82 -18.45
CA PRO A 65 -35.09 -10.32 -18.31
C PRO A 65 -35.52 -10.59 -16.85
N LEU A 66 -34.59 -10.93 -15.98
CA LEU A 66 -34.88 -11.17 -14.55
C LEU A 66 -35.26 -9.89 -13.81
N LEU A 67 -34.87 -8.70 -14.31
CA LEU A 67 -35.28 -7.40 -13.77
C LEU A 67 -36.81 -7.14 -13.95
N PHE A 68 -37.46 -7.88 -14.83
CA PHE A 68 -38.90 -7.84 -15.03
C PHE A 68 -39.58 -8.96 -14.24
N VAL A 69 -38.97 -10.15 -14.20
CA VAL A 69 -39.53 -11.31 -13.52
C VAL A 69 -39.52 -11.14 -12.00
N ALA A 70 -38.45 -10.61 -11.43
CA ALA A 70 -38.30 -10.54 -9.97
C ALA A 70 -39.30 -9.57 -9.30
N PRO A 71 -39.52 -8.33 -9.81
CA PRO A 71 -40.57 -7.44 -9.28
C PRO A 71 -41.96 -8.06 -9.41
N PHE A 72 -42.28 -8.65 -10.55
CA PHE A 72 -43.57 -9.35 -10.74
C PHE A 72 -43.78 -10.47 -9.73
N MET A 73 -42.77 -11.29 -9.48
CA MET A 73 -42.84 -12.37 -8.48
C MET A 73 -42.96 -11.81 -7.06
N ALA A 74 -42.29 -10.68 -6.76
CA ALA A 74 -42.40 -10.04 -5.47
C ALA A 74 -43.81 -9.48 -5.22
N ASP A 75 -44.42 -8.85 -6.22
CA ASP A 75 -45.78 -8.33 -6.13
C ASP A 75 -46.79 -9.48 -5.98
N LEU A 76 -46.62 -10.55 -6.72
CA LEU A 76 -47.46 -11.74 -6.61
C LEU A 76 -47.40 -12.41 -5.25
N ILE A 77 -46.21 -12.55 -4.66
CA ILE A 77 -45.97 -13.32 -3.41
C ILE A 77 -46.19 -12.44 -2.17
N ASN A 78 -45.66 -11.22 -2.14
CA ASN A 78 -45.59 -10.40 -0.95
C ASN A 78 -46.76 -9.44 -0.76
N ARG A 79 -47.27 -8.88 -1.86
CA ARG A 79 -48.17 -7.73 -1.77
C ARG A 79 -49.64 -8.10 -1.86
N GLN A 80 -49.99 -9.27 -2.41
CA GLN A 80 -51.40 -9.73 -2.62
C GLN A 80 -52.30 -8.62 -3.21
N ILE A 81 -51.70 -7.71 -4.02
CA ILE A 81 -52.39 -6.51 -4.49
C ILE A 81 -53.26 -6.87 -5.68
N ASN A 82 -54.56 -6.60 -5.56
CA ASN A 82 -55.53 -6.68 -6.65
C ASN A 82 -55.43 -5.46 -7.58
N LEU A 83 -54.22 -5.20 -8.11
CA LEU A 83 -54.06 -4.19 -9.14
C LEU A 83 -54.61 -4.73 -10.45
N PRO A 84 -55.21 -3.89 -11.33
CA PRO A 84 -55.51 -4.29 -12.68
C PRO A 84 -54.24 -4.79 -13.37
N TRP A 85 -54.31 -5.97 -14.00
CA TRP A 85 -53.14 -6.62 -14.64
C TRP A 85 -52.37 -5.69 -15.59
N VAL A 86 -53.10 -4.77 -16.29
CA VAL A 86 -52.49 -3.78 -17.18
C VAL A 86 -51.57 -2.82 -16.39
N VAL A 87 -52.00 -2.36 -15.22
CA VAL A 87 -51.21 -1.46 -14.35
C VAL A 87 -50.00 -2.18 -13.84
N GLU A 88 -50.17 -3.43 -13.42
CA GLU A 88 -49.10 -4.28 -12.93
C GLU A 88 -47.99 -4.48 -13.98
N PHE A 89 -48.38 -4.92 -15.21
CA PHE A 89 -47.41 -5.10 -16.30
C PHE A 89 -46.70 -3.81 -16.71
N ILE A 90 -47.38 -2.67 -16.72
CA ILE A 90 -46.79 -1.37 -17.01
C ILE A 90 -45.80 -1.00 -15.89
N SER A 91 -46.13 -1.18 -14.63
CA SER A 91 -45.31 -0.87 -13.48
C SER A 91 -44.02 -1.69 -13.50
N VAL A 92 -44.14 -3.01 -13.69
CA VAL A 92 -42.98 -3.93 -13.81
C VAL A 92 -42.11 -3.55 -15.00
N ALA A 93 -42.72 -3.19 -16.16
CA ALA A 93 -42.00 -2.77 -17.35
C ALA A 93 -41.20 -1.46 -17.11
N LEU A 94 -41.79 -0.50 -16.39
CA LEU A 94 -41.12 0.76 -16.03
C LEU A 94 -39.95 0.54 -15.06
N ILE A 95 -40.10 -0.30 -14.03
CA ILE A 95 -39.06 -0.63 -13.09
C ILE A 95 -37.90 -1.36 -13.81
N GLY A 96 -38.22 -2.46 -14.51
CA GLY A 96 -37.19 -3.25 -15.20
C GLY A 96 -36.52 -2.46 -16.35
N GLY A 97 -37.30 -1.68 -17.12
CA GLY A 97 -36.79 -0.84 -18.21
C GLY A 97 -35.94 0.33 -17.72
N GLY A 98 -36.39 1.02 -16.67
CA GLY A 98 -35.66 2.16 -16.10
C GLY A 98 -34.26 1.76 -15.56
N TYR A 99 -34.21 0.69 -14.80
CA TYR A 99 -32.90 0.20 -14.29
C TYR A 99 -32.04 -0.46 -15.38
N SER A 100 -32.64 -1.12 -16.36
CA SER A 100 -31.89 -1.67 -17.50
C SER A 100 -31.19 -0.59 -18.32
N THR A 101 -31.86 0.54 -18.59
CA THR A 101 -31.25 1.67 -19.32
C THR A 101 -30.11 2.33 -18.53
N ALA A 102 -30.29 2.51 -17.22
CA ALA A 102 -29.25 3.02 -16.33
C ALA A 102 -27.99 2.12 -16.35
N LEU A 103 -28.19 0.82 -16.32
CA LEU A 103 -27.11 -0.16 -16.37
C LEU A 103 -26.43 -0.23 -17.73
N ALA A 104 -27.18 -0.11 -18.85
CA ALA A 104 -26.63 0.00 -20.20
C ALA A 104 -25.72 1.25 -20.31
N PHE A 105 -26.13 2.36 -19.69
CA PHE A 105 -25.32 3.57 -19.63
C PHE A 105 -23.99 3.33 -18.88
N LEU A 106 -24.01 2.75 -17.68
CA LEU A 106 -22.79 2.44 -16.91
C LEU A 106 -21.86 1.46 -17.65
N LYS A 107 -22.43 0.49 -18.37
CA LYS A 107 -21.65 -0.50 -19.16
C LYS A 107 -21.13 0.05 -20.49
N SER A 108 -21.54 1.25 -20.91
CA SER A 108 -21.09 1.87 -22.15
C SER A 108 -19.57 2.00 -22.18
N SER A 109 -18.96 1.62 -23.31
CA SER A 109 -17.50 1.71 -23.52
C SER A 109 -16.95 3.13 -23.38
N ARG A 110 -17.79 4.15 -23.55
CA ARG A 110 -17.41 5.57 -23.38
C ARG A 110 -17.20 5.95 -21.93
N ILE A 111 -17.93 5.32 -21.00
CA ILE A 111 -17.92 5.69 -19.57
C ILE A 111 -16.80 4.99 -18.82
N ARG A 112 -16.40 3.77 -19.24
CA ARG A 112 -15.33 2.96 -18.59
C ARG A 112 -15.55 2.82 -17.08
N PHE A 113 -16.78 2.53 -16.67
CA PHE A 113 -17.12 2.32 -15.27
C PHE A 113 -16.46 1.04 -14.75
N ASP A 114 -15.80 1.14 -13.57
CA ASP A 114 -15.26 -0.02 -12.86
C ASP A 114 -16.23 -0.49 -11.77
N PRO A 115 -16.86 -1.68 -11.91
CA PRO A 115 -17.73 -2.24 -10.88
C PRO A 115 -17.03 -2.48 -9.55
N GLY A 116 -15.68 -2.57 -9.54
CA GLY A 116 -14.89 -2.65 -8.33
C GLY A 116 -14.81 -1.36 -7.53
N LEU A 117 -15.43 -0.26 -8.00
CA LEU A 117 -15.43 1.05 -7.35
C LEU A 117 -14.03 1.47 -6.90
N SER A 118 -13.04 1.28 -7.78
CA SER A 118 -11.63 1.52 -7.45
C SER A 118 -11.25 3.00 -7.42
N SER A 119 -12.13 3.88 -7.87
CA SER A 119 -11.95 5.34 -7.86
C SER A 119 -13.17 6.06 -7.32
N THR A 120 -12.94 7.25 -6.74
CA THR A 120 -14.03 8.15 -6.30
C THR A 120 -14.96 8.52 -7.46
N ARG A 121 -14.45 8.60 -8.71
CA ARG A 121 -15.24 8.84 -9.91
C ARG A 121 -16.29 7.75 -10.14
N ASP A 122 -15.93 6.47 -10.00
CA ASP A 122 -16.84 5.36 -10.24
C ASP A 122 -17.96 5.32 -9.18
N LEU A 123 -17.61 5.63 -7.93
CA LEU A 123 -18.61 5.77 -6.87
C LEU A 123 -19.59 6.92 -7.16
N LEU A 124 -19.10 8.10 -7.55
CA LEU A 124 -19.95 9.24 -7.88
C LEU A 124 -20.83 8.97 -9.11
N LEU A 125 -20.30 8.26 -10.11
CA LEU A 125 -21.10 7.81 -11.27
C LEU A 125 -22.21 6.85 -10.83
N LEU A 126 -21.91 5.89 -9.96
CA LEU A 126 -22.93 4.99 -9.42
C LEU A 126 -24.02 5.78 -8.68
N MET A 127 -23.63 6.72 -7.80
CA MET A 127 -24.57 7.56 -7.06
C MET A 127 -25.45 8.42 -7.98
N LEU A 128 -24.86 9.04 -9.01
CA LEU A 128 -25.58 9.88 -9.95
C LEU A 128 -26.59 9.05 -10.77
N VAL A 129 -26.16 7.90 -11.28
CA VAL A 129 -27.02 7.01 -12.07
C VAL A 129 -28.13 6.41 -11.20
N ALA A 130 -27.81 6.02 -9.96
CA ALA A 130 -28.80 5.56 -8.99
C ALA A 130 -29.87 6.63 -8.72
N ALA A 131 -29.45 7.86 -8.42
CA ALA A 131 -30.37 8.96 -8.14
C ALA A 131 -31.25 9.31 -9.36
N ALA A 132 -30.66 9.37 -10.56
CA ALA A 132 -31.37 9.70 -11.79
C ALA A 132 -32.35 8.58 -12.21
N SER A 133 -31.93 7.32 -12.18
CA SER A 133 -32.80 6.19 -12.52
C SER A 133 -33.93 5.99 -11.52
N ALA A 134 -33.64 6.11 -10.23
CA ALA A 134 -34.67 6.07 -9.19
C ALA A 134 -35.69 7.21 -9.33
N ALA A 135 -35.26 8.44 -9.69
CA ALA A 135 -36.17 9.55 -9.96
C ALA A 135 -37.07 9.29 -11.14
N PHE A 136 -36.52 8.75 -12.23
CA PHE A 136 -37.30 8.37 -13.42
C PHE A 136 -38.33 7.28 -13.07
N VAL A 137 -37.90 6.19 -12.43
CA VAL A 137 -38.77 5.07 -12.06
C VAL A 137 -39.86 5.55 -11.09
N ALA A 138 -39.51 6.29 -10.04
CA ALA A 138 -40.47 6.79 -9.07
C ALA A 138 -41.51 7.71 -9.69
N SER A 139 -41.10 8.65 -10.53
CA SER A 139 -42.04 9.59 -11.20
C SER A 139 -42.98 8.89 -12.14
N THR A 140 -42.49 7.93 -12.94
CA THR A 140 -43.31 7.21 -13.91
C THR A 140 -44.23 6.19 -13.22
N TYR A 141 -43.76 5.49 -12.20
CA TYR A 141 -44.55 4.55 -11.40
C TYR A 141 -45.76 5.24 -10.72
N VAL A 142 -45.47 6.36 -10.00
CA VAL A 142 -46.52 7.16 -9.35
C VAL A 142 -47.46 7.80 -10.39
N GLY A 143 -46.92 8.21 -11.53
CA GLY A 143 -47.74 8.73 -12.65
C GLY A 143 -48.73 7.69 -13.18
N VAL A 144 -48.33 6.44 -13.35
CA VAL A 144 -49.21 5.33 -13.74
C VAL A 144 -50.29 5.07 -12.68
N ALA A 145 -49.93 5.08 -11.42
CA ALA A 145 -50.89 4.91 -10.32
C ALA A 145 -51.97 6.01 -10.32
N ILE A 146 -51.60 7.27 -10.59
CA ILE A 146 -52.55 8.39 -10.71
C ILE A 146 -53.41 8.24 -11.96
N ALA A 147 -52.81 7.89 -13.08
CA ALA A 147 -53.55 7.67 -14.33
C ALA A 147 -54.57 6.51 -14.22
N ALA A 148 -54.28 5.52 -13.40
CA ALA A 148 -55.19 4.41 -13.07
C ALA A 148 -56.28 4.80 -12.04
N GLY A 149 -56.27 6.04 -11.52
CA GLY A 149 -57.23 6.50 -10.51
C GLY A 149 -57.00 5.93 -9.11
N LEU A 150 -55.84 5.39 -8.87
CA LEU A 150 -55.44 4.72 -7.65
C LEU A 150 -54.83 5.69 -6.62
N LEU A 151 -54.23 6.79 -7.08
CA LEU A 151 -53.69 7.89 -6.26
C LEU A 151 -54.25 9.23 -6.72
N SER A 152 -54.33 10.19 -5.78
CA SER A 152 -54.69 11.56 -6.10
C SER A 152 -53.50 12.31 -6.70
N ILE A 153 -53.71 13.24 -7.62
CA ILE A 153 -52.66 14.12 -8.15
C ILE A 153 -51.92 14.91 -7.05
N LYS A 154 -52.62 15.19 -5.93
CA LYS A 154 -52.02 15.86 -4.77
C LYS A 154 -50.92 15.02 -4.10
N ASP A 155 -51.00 13.71 -4.23
CA ASP A 155 -50.03 12.76 -3.63
C ASP A 155 -48.80 12.54 -4.53
N PHE A 156 -48.79 13.12 -5.76
CA PHE A 156 -47.68 12.91 -6.70
C PHE A 156 -46.30 13.23 -6.10
N ALA A 157 -46.12 14.42 -5.57
CA ALA A 157 -44.83 14.86 -5.04
C ALA A 157 -44.39 14.06 -3.80
N PRO A 158 -45.24 13.89 -2.75
CA PRO A 158 -44.83 13.13 -1.55
C PRO A 158 -44.61 11.65 -1.87
N ALA A 159 -45.43 11.01 -2.69
CA ALA A 159 -45.26 9.61 -3.08
C ALA A 159 -43.98 9.39 -3.90
N THR A 160 -43.77 10.25 -4.92
CA THR A 160 -42.55 10.18 -5.75
C THR A 160 -41.29 10.39 -4.94
N LEU A 161 -41.28 11.37 -4.03
CA LEU A 161 -40.12 11.63 -3.18
C LEU A 161 -39.81 10.45 -2.26
N ARG A 162 -40.81 9.86 -1.63
CA ARG A 162 -40.63 8.69 -0.75
C ARG A 162 -40.11 7.46 -1.50
N TYR A 163 -40.68 7.19 -2.68
CA TYR A 163 -40.22 6.10 -3.54
C TYR A 163 -38.77 6.31 -3.98
N TRP A 164 -38.45 7.51 -4.48
CA TRP A 164 -37.10 7.88 -4.90
C TRP A 164 -36.07 7.70 -3.81
N ILE A 165 -36.36 8.21 -2.60
CA ILE A 165 -35.45 8.07 -1.45
C ILE A 165 -35.27 6.61 -1.08
N GLY A 166 -36.35 5.81 -1.04
CA GLY A 166 -36.28 4.39 -0.71
C GLY A 166 -35.37 3.61 -1.65
N ASP A 167 -35.49 3.87 -2.96
CA ASP A 167 -34.61 3.23 -3.96
C ASP A 167 -33.16 3.67 -3.84
N VAL A 168 -32.89 4.97 -3.70
CA VAL A 168 -31.53 5.51 -3.54
C VAL A 168 -30.87 4.93 -2.29
N VAL A 169 -31.57 4.91 -1.16
CA VAL A 169 -31.07 4.31 0.08
C VAL A 169 -30.73 2.84 -0.11
N GLY A 170 -31.66 2.07 -0.72
CA GLY A 170 -31.45 0.65 -1.00
C GLY A 170 -30.25 0.38 -1.91
N ILE A 171 -30.10 1.19 -2.98
CA ILE A 171 -28.95 1.06 -3.90
C ILE A 171 -27.65 1.42 -3.19
N LEU A 172 -27.58 2.55 -2.50
CA LEU A 172 -26.34 3.00 -1.86
C LEU A 172 -25.91 2.11 -0.69
N ALA A 173 -26.83 1.48 0.02
CA ALA A 173 -26.53 0.57 1.10
C ALA A 173 -26.06 -0.81 0.59
N LEU A 174 -26.81 -1.41 -0.35
CA LEU A 174 -26.58 -2.79 -0.75
C LEU A 174 -25.56 -2.91 -1.90
N THR A 175 -25.64 -2.05 -2.92
CA THR A 175 -24.85 -2.23 -4.16
C THR A 175 -23.34 -2.19 -3.91
N PRO A 176 -22.74 -1.18 -3.21
CA PRO A 176 -21.30 -1.17 -2.97
C PRO A 176 -20.83 -2.39 -2.17
N PHE A 177 -21.57 -2.75 -1.11
CA PHE A 177 -21.25 -3.91 -0.28
C PHE A 177 -21.25 -5.21 -1.09
N ALA A 178 -22.30 -5.46 -1.88
CA ALA A 178 -22.43 -6.67 -2.67
C ALA A 178 -21.38 -6.74 -3.81
N LEU A 179 -21.04 -5.61 -4.43
CA LEU A 179 -19.98 -5.54 -5.44
C LEU A 179 -18.61 -5.90 -4.81
N PHE A 180 -18.30 -5.42 -3.61
CA PHE A 180 -17.06 -5.78 -2.93
C PHE A 180 -17.03 -7.26 -2.52
N LEU A 181 -18.14 -7.80 -2.05
CA LEU A 181 -18.26 -9.22 -1.71
C LEU A 181 -17.99 -10.11 -2.94
N LEU A 182 -18.53 -9.75 -4.10
CA LEU A 182 -18.37 -10.51 -5.35
C LEU A 182 -16.99 -10.30 -6.01
N THR A 183 -16.27 -9.22 -5.67
CA THR A 183 -14.91 -8.97 -6.19
C THR A 183 -13.80 -9.54 -5.31
N ASP A 184 -14.15 -10.43 -4.37
CA ASP A 184 -13.21 -11.13 -3.46
C ASP A 184 -12.35 -10.16 -2.61
N ARG A 185 -12.87 -8.97 -2.34
CA ARG A 185 -12.22 -8.01 -1.45
C ARG A 185 -12.61 -8.33 -0.01
N ARG A 186 -11.64 -8.26 0.88
CA ARG A 186 -11.89 -8.42 2.33
C ARG A 186 -12.63 -7.19 2.84
N ILE A 187 -13.96 -7.28 2.94
CA ILE A 187 -14.83 -6.18 3.36
C ILE A 187 -14.53 -5.78 4.82
N LEU A 188 -14.45 -6.76 5.69
CA LEU A 188 -14.16 -6.56 7.11
C LEU A 188 -13.14 -7.61 7.57
N PRO A 189 -11.92 -7.22 7.96
CA PRO A 189 -11.00 -8.16 8.60
C PRO A 189 -11.59 -8.59 9.95
N LEU A 190 -11.56 -9.88 10.25
CA LEU A 190 -11.93 -10.40 11.57
C LEU A 190 -10.88 -9.94 12.59
N SER A 191 -11.11 -8.78 13.19
CA SER A 191 -10.22 -8.15 14.17
C SER A 191 -11.02 -7.61 15.35
N ILE A 192 -10.36 -7.42 16.49
CA ILE A 192 -10.93 -6.77 17.67
C ILE A 192 -11.46 -5.37 17.31
N GLU A 193 -10.75 -4.65 16.45
CA GLU A 193 -11.16 -3.33 16.00
C GLU A 193 -12.50 -3.37 15.23
N THR A 194 -12.67 -4.36 14.35
CA THR A 194 -13.94 -4.54 13.62
C THR A 194 -15.10 -4.86 14.57
N ALA A 195 -14.86 -5.69 15.58
CA ALA A 195 -15.86 -5.97 16.61
C ALA A 195 -16.25 -4.69 17.38
N LEU A 196 -15.27 -3.86 17.76
CA LEU A 196 -15.51 -2.56 18.40
C LEU A 196 -16.29 -1.60 17.51
N GLN A 197 -16.00 -1.55 16.20
CA GLN A 197 -16.73 -0.74 15.23
C GLN A 197 -18.19 -1.17 15.11
N CYS A 198 -18.46 -2.48 15.02
CA CYS A 198 -19.82 -3.01 15.01
C CYS A 198 -20.56 -2.72 16.32
N THR A 199 -19.87 -2.86 17.47
CA THR A 199 -20.42 -2.52 18.78
C THR A 199 -20.74 -1.03 18.89
N ALA A 200 -19.88 -0.16 18.33
CA ALA A 200 -20.12 1.27 18.28
C ALA A 200 -21.35 1.64 17.44
N ILE A 201 -21.58 0.95 16.28
CA ILE A 201 -22.81 1.11 15.50
C ILE A 201 -24.03 0.70 16.33
N ALA A 202 -23.98 -0.47 16.98
CA ALA A 202 -25.08 -0.95 17.81
C ALA A 202 -25.37 0.01 18.98
N GLY A 203 -24.31 0.51 19.64
CA GLY A 203 -24.44 1.51 20.71
C GLY A 203 -25.04 2.82 20.21
N ALA A 204 -24.62 3.32 19.05
CA ALA A 204 -25.17 4.51 18.43
C ALA A 204 -26.66 4.33 18.04
N LEU A 205 -27.04 3.18 17.52
CA LEU A 205 -28.45 2.83 17.25
C LEU A 205 -29.28 2.80 18.54
N LEU A 206 -28.76 2.20 19.61
CA LEU A 206 -29.43 2.21 20.91
C LEU A 206 -29.64 3.63 21.45
N VAL A 207 -28.65 4.52 21.30
CA VAL A 207 -28.77 5.93 21.68
C VAL A 207 -29.88 6.61 20.87
N VAL A 208 -29.91 6.42 19.54
CA VAL A 208 -30.93 7.00 18.66
C VAL A 208 -32.33 6.56 19.06
N PHE A 209 -32.56 5.28 19.39
CA PHE A 209 -33.89 4.76 19.68
C PHE A 209 -34.32 4.88 21.16
N ARG A 210 -33.38 4.82 22.11
CA ARG A 210 -33.71 4.78 23.55
C ARG A 210 -33.68 6.13 24.26
N VAL A 211 -32.76 7.00 23.85
CA VAL A 211 -32.54 8.28 24.55
C VAL A 211 -33.43 9.40 23.99
N SER A 212 -33.95 9.21 22.78
CA SER A 212 -34.57 10.28 21.97
C SER A 212 -36.09 10.33 22.00
N GLN A 213 -36.74 9.97 23.10
CA GLN A 213 -38.21 10.00 23.15
C GLN A 213 -38.85 11.39 22.87
N GLU A 214 -38.10 12.49 23.05
CA GLU A 214 -38.57 13.86 22.74
C GLU A 214 -37.76 14.62 21.67
N GLN A 215 -36.56 14.13 21.30
CA GLN A 215 -35.60 14.81 20.38
C GLN A 215 -35.00 13.88 19.34
N GLU A 216 -35.80 13.03 18.69
CA GLU A 216 -35.41 11.90 17.85
C GLU A 216 -34.40 12.23 16.74
N PHE A 217 -34.48 13.42 16.14
CA PHE A 217 -33.60 13.79 15.02
C PHE A 217 -32.23 14.29 15.45
N GLN A 218 -32.09 14.84 16.66
CA GLN A 218 -30.82 15.45 17.06
C GLN A 218 -29.71 14.42 17.33
N LEU A 219 -30.08 13.23 17.80
CA LEU A 219 -29.12 12.17 18.13
C LEU A 219 -28.71 11.29 16.93
N PHE A 220 -29.38 11.43 15.77
CA PHE A 220 -29.01 10.70 14.56
C PHE A 220 -27.53 10.94 14.16
N TYR A 221 -26.98 12.14 14.43
CA TYR A 221 -25.59 12.45 14.11
C TYR A 221 -24.56 11.55 14.82
N VAL A 222 -24.95 10.88 15.90
CA VAL A 222 -24.08 9.93 16.61
C VAL A 222 -23.69 8.75 15.69
N LEU A 223 -24.56 8.40 14.73
CA LEU A 223 -24.28 7.33 13.74
C LEU A 223 -23.13 7.67 12.80
N PHE A 224 -22.78 8.93 12.61
CA PHE A 224 -21.63 9.33 11.80
C PHE A 224 -20.29 8.93 12.43
N ILE A 225 -20.21 8.88 13.77
CA ILE A 225 -18.95 8.57 14.48
C ILE A 225 -18.39 7.20 14.07
N PRO A 226 -19.12 6.09 14.21
CA PRO A 226 -18.62 4.78 13.80
C PRO A 226 -18.40 4.69 12.28
N ILE A 227 -19.21 5.33 11.45
CA ILE A 227 -19.04 5.34 9.99
C ILE A 227 -17.76 6.08 9.59
N VAL A 228 -17.47 7.24 10.17
CA VAL A 228 -16.21 7.96 9.95
C VAL A 228 -15.01 7.15 10.43
N TRP A 229 -15.12 6.49 11.59
CA TRP A 229 -14.08 5.59 12.07
C TRP A 229 -13.80 4.47 11.06
N MET A 230 -14.85 3.80 10.54
CA MET A 230 -14.71 2.78 9.51
C MET A 230 -14.10 3.34 8.22
N ALA A 231 -14.48 4.55 7.80
CA ALA A 231 -13.90 5.22 6.63
C ALA A 231 -12.40 5.42 6.78
N VAL A 232 -11.97 5.94 7.93
CA VAL A 232 -10.55 6.25 8.19
C VAL A 232 -9.71 4.96 8.30
N ARG A 233 -10.25 3.89 8.91
CA ARG A 233 -9.48 2.66 9.16
C ARG A 233 -9.57 1.64 8.03
N ASN A 234 -10.75 1.41 7.50
CA ASN A 234 -11.04 0.33 6.56
C ASN A 234 -11.33 0.83 5.13
N GLY A 235 -11.40 2.16 4.92
CA GLY A 235 -11.69 2.73 3.61
C GLY A 235 -13.11 2.45 3.14
N ILE A 236 -13.32 2.44 1.82
CA ILE A 236 -14.65 2.29 1.22
C ILE A 236 -15.27 0.92 1.50
N GLU A 237 -14.46 -0.15 1.56
CA GLU A 237 -14.93 -1.51 1.83
C GLU A 237 -15.58 -1.60 3.23
N GLY A 238 -14.91 -1.02 4.25
CA GLY A 238 -15.45 -0.98 5.61
C GLY A 238 -16.70 -0.14 5.72
N VAL A 239 -16.70 1.04 5.09
CA VAL A 239 -17.88 1.92 5.10
C VAL A 239 -19.07 1.28 4.42
N ALA A 240 -18.91 0.59 3.30
CA ALA A 240 -20.01 -0.09 2.62
C ALA A 240 -20.71 -1.10 3.53
N ALA A 241 -19.93 -1.86 4.31
CA ALA A 241 -20.49 -2.76 5.33
C ALA A 241 -21.14 -1.97 6.49
N GLY A 242 -20.48 -0.93 7.00
CA GLY A 242 -21.00 -0.09 8.07
C GLY A 242 -22.32 0.59 7.72
N VAL A 243 -22.42 1.15 6.52
CA VAL A 243 -23.67 1.75 6.00
C VAL A 243 -24.78 0.71 5.93
N LEU A 244 -24.52 -0.48 5.37
CA LEU A 244 -25.51 -1.54 5.29
C LEU A 244 -25.99 -1.98 6.69
N ILE A 245 -25.06 -2.22 7.62
CA ILE A 245 -25.38 -2.61 9.00
C ILE A 245 -26.21 -1.52 9.68
N THR A 246 -25.83 -0.25 9.52
CA THR A 246 -26.55 0.88 10.12
C THR A 246 -27.96 1.01 9.53
N GLN A 247 -28.13 0.89 8.22
CA GLN A 247 -29.42 0.96 7.55
C GLN A 247 -30.34 -0.18 7.99
N CYS A 248 -29.82 -1.43 8.02
CA CYS A 248 -30.56 -2.57 8.56
C CYS A 248 -30.95 -2.34 10.02
N GLY A 249 -30.04 -1.81 10.83
CA GLY A 249 -30.29 -1.52 12.24
C GLY A 249 -31.36 -0.46 12.45
N LEU A 250 -31.39 0.59 11.63
CA LEU A 250 -32.45 1.62 11.67
C LEU A 250 -33.81 1.04 11.34
N ILE A 251 -33.90 0.23 10.30
CA ILE A 251 -35.15 -0.39 9.84
C ILE A 251 -35.68 -1.39 10.88
N LEU A 252 -34.81 -2.23 11.40
CA LEU A 252 -35.17 -3.18 12.46
C LEU A 252 -35.60 -2.46 13.74
N GLY A 253 -34.90 -1.37 14.09
CA GLY A 253 -35.23 -0.58 15.27
C GLY A 253 -36.62 0.04 15.19
N VAL A 254 -37.00 0.61 14.05
CA VAL A 254 -38.36 1.15 13.84
C VAL A 254 -39.41 0.03 13.88
N GLY A 255 -39.14 -1.13 13.24
CA GLY A 255 -40.09 -2.25 13.24
C GLY A 255 -40.31 -2.91 14.61
N LEU A 256 -39.33 -2.81 15.53
CA LEU A 256 -39.43 -3.37 16.88
C LEU A 256 -40.05 -2.43 17.94
N LEU A 257 -40.16 -1.14 17.63
CA LEU A 257 -40.65 -0.11 18.55
C LEU A 257 -41.94 0.50 17.99
N PRO A 258 -43.14 -0.04 18.33
CA PRO A 258 -44.41 0.39 17.73
C PRO A 258 -44.83 1.83 18.07
N GLU A 259 -44.19 2.47 19.05
CA GLU A 259 -44.40 3.88 19.40
C GLU A 259 -43.43 4.83 18.68
N SER A 260 -42.47 4.29 17.90
CA SER A 260 -41.51 5.09 17.16
C SER A 260 -42.18 5.70 15.94
N LYS A 261 -41.93 6.98 15.77
CA LYS A 261 -42.45 7.79 14.67
C LYS A 261 -41.94 7.31 13.30
N GLU A 262 -42.69 7.71 12.29
CA GLU A 262 -42.58 7.39 10.88
C GLU A 262 -41.12 7.23 10.39
N LEU A 263 -40.74 6.03 9.90
CA LEU A 263 -39.43 5.73 9.29
C LEU A 263 -39.06 6.72 8.15
N TYR A 264 -40.08 7.32 7.53
CA TYR A 264 -39.91 8.35 6.50
C TYR A 264 -39.14 9.58 7.00
N ALA A 265 -39.21 9.90 8.28
CA ALA A 265 -38.48 11.02 8.84
C ALA A 265 -36.95 10.78 8.88
N PHE A 266 -36.53 9.53 8.95
CA PHE A 266 -35.12 9.15 8.92
C PHE A 266 -34.54 9.02 7.49
N GLN A 267 -35.39 8.89 6.46
CA GLN A 267 -34.94 8.66 5.09
C GLN A 267 -33.91 9.70 4.57
N PRO A 268 -34.10 11.03 4.73
CA PRO A 268 -33.11 12.02 4.28
C PRO A 268 -31.76 11.84 4.99
N LEU A 269 -31.83 11.53 6.29
CA LEU A 269 -30.62 11.32 7.11
C LEU A 269 -29.88 10.03 6.69
N MET A 270 -30.62 8.98 6.32
CA MET A 270 -30.07 7.73 5.79
C MET A 270 -29.30 7.96 4.48
N ILE A 271 -29.82 8.80 3.56
CA ILE A 271 -29.09 9.17 2.33
C ILE A 271 -27.82 9.95 2.68
N VAL A 272 -27.95 10.98 3.54
CA VAL A 272 -26.80 11.81 3.90
C VAL A 272 -25.70 10.97 4.54
N LEU A 273 -26.05 10.04 5.46
CA LEU A 273 -25.10 9.12 6.08
C LEU A 273 -24.43 8.22 5.05
N ALA A 274 -25.19 7.61 4.13
CA ALA A 274 -24.66 6.74 3.10
C ALA A 274 -23.73 7.50 2.13
N VAL A 275 -24.17 8.64 1.62
CA VAL A 275 -23.39 9.45 0.67
C VAL A 275 -22.11 9.95 1.30
N THR A 276 -22.20 10.59 2.47
CA THR A 276 -21.02 11.16 3.14
C THR A 276 -20.04 10.06 3.59
N GLY A 277 -20.54 8.95 4.13
CA GLY A 277 -19.74 7.81 4.54
C GLY A 277 -19.00 7.19 3.35
N LEU A 278 -19.71 6.86 2.27
CA LEU A 278 -19.14 6.25 1.08
C LEU A 278 -18.11 7.16 0.38
N ILE A 279 -18.41 8.47 0.27
CA ILE A 279 -17.45 9.45 -0.30
C ILE A 279 -16.20 9.53 0.59
N ALA A 280 -16.36 9.64 1.91
CA ALA A 280 -15.22 9.68 2.83
C ALA A 280 -14.37 8.41 2.72
N GLY A 281 -14.99 7.23 2.69
CA GLY A 281 -14.31 5.95 2.50
C GLY A 281 -13.56 5.86 1.17
N ALA A 282 -14.18 6.32 0.07
CA ALA A 282 -13.57 6.34 -1.25
C ALA A 282 -12.34 7.25 -1.30
N LEU A 283 -12.44 8.47 -0.76
CA LEU A 283 -11.33 9.42 -0.69
C LEU A 283 -10.15 8.88 0.13
N VAL A 284 -10.41 8.23 1.25
CA VAL A 284 -9.35 7.60 2.07
C VAL A 284 -8.67 6.46 1.30
N THR A 285 -9.45 5.61 0.64
CA THR A 285 -8.92 4.49 -0.16
C THR A 285 -8.07 5.00 -1.34
N GLU A 286 -8.55 6.01 -2.05
CA GLU A 286 -7.85 6.62 -3.18
C GLU A 286 -6.54 7.31 -2.72
N ARG A 287 -6.58 8.08 -1.62
CA ARG A 287 -5.39 8.70 -1.03
C ARG A 287 -4.32 7.68 -0.65
N ARG A 288 -4.72 6.55 -0.03
CA ARG A 288 -3.79 5.47 0.33
C ARG A 288 -3.16 4.84 -0.92
N ARG A 289 -3.95 4.63 -1.97
CA ARG A 289 -3.48 4.07 -3.25
C ARG A 289 -2.47 5.00 -3.92
N ILE A 290 -2.79 6.30 -4.01
CA ILE A 290 -1.88 7.32 -4.58
C ILE A 290 -0.59 7.39 -3.76
N GLY A 291 -0.67 7.39 -2.42
CA GLY A 291 0.49 7.40 -1.55
C GLY A 291 1.40 6.16 -1.74
N ALA A 292 0.82 4.98 -1.91
CA ALA A 292 1.58 3.77 -2.20
C ALA A 292 2.26 3.82 -3.58
N GLN A 293 1.56 4.31 -4.61
CA GLN A 293 2.13 4.49 -5.95
C GLN A 293 3.27 5.51 -5.95
N LEU A 294 3.10 6.62 -5.24
CA LEU A 294 4.14 7.65 -5.14
C LEU A 294 5.42 7.10 -4.50
N ARG A 295 5.30 6.31 -3.43
CA ARG A 295 6.45 5.64 -2.80
C ARG A 295 7.20 4.73 -3.78
N LEU A 296 6.47 3.90 -4.53
CA LEU A 296 7.07 3.02 -5.55
C LEU A 296 7.79 3.82 -6.66
N HIS A 297 7.20 4.94 -7.10
CA HIS A 297 7.86 5.82 -8.06
C HIS A 297 9.10 6.49 -7.49
N GLN A 298 9.08 6.95 -6.24
CA GLN A 298 10.25 7.54 -5.58
C GLN A 298 11.39 6.52 -5.44
N GLU A 299 11.08 5.28 -5.06
CA GLU A 299 12.05 4.17 -5.01
C GLU A 299 12.66 3.90 -6.39
N SER A 300 11.83 3.87 -7.43
CA SER A 300 12.27 3.69 -8.82
C SER A 300 13.18 4.83 -9.29
N LEU A 301 12.81 6.09 -9.03
CA LEU A 301 13.61 7.26 -9.37
C LEU A 301 14.95 7.27 -8.63
N ALA A 302 14.96 6.95 -7.34
CA ALA A 302 16.18 6.83 -6.57
C ALA A 302 17.11 5.73 -7.12
N ARG A 303 16.54 4.65 -7.64
CA ARG A 303 17.30 3.59 -8.33
C ARG A 303 17.91 4.07 -9.65
N VAL A 304 17.12 4.77 -10.48
CA VAL A 304 17.60 5.32 -11.75
C VAL A 304 18.68 6.39 -11.53
N ALA A 305 18.52 7.26 -10.53
CA ALA A 305 19.51 8.26 -10.18
C ALA A 305 20.85 7.62 -9.76
N ARG A 306 20.82 6.54 -8.96
CA ARG A 306 22.02 5.77 -8.59
C ARG A 306 22.71 5.14 -9.82
N LEU A 307 21.92 4.54 -10.74
CA LEU A 307 22.47 4.00 -11.98
C LEU A 307 23.06 5.08 -12.91
N GLY A 308 22.45 6.26 -12.94
CA GLY A 308 22.97 7.41 -13.68
C GLY A 308 24.35 7.86 -13.16
N SER A 309 24.51 7.95 -11.83
CA SER A 309 25.81 8.24 -11.22
C SER A 309 26.88 7.18 -11.56
N VAL A 310 26.50 5.88 -11.63
CA VAL A 310 27.41 4.82 -12.08
C VAL A 310 27.77 4.99 -13.57
N GLY A 311 26.84 5.46 -14.41
CA GLY A 311 27.11 5.75 -15.83
C GLY A 311 28.15 6.85 -16.03
N GLU A 312 28.10 7.94 -15.26
CA GLU A 312 29.13 8.99 -15.26
C GLU A 312 30.51 8.46 -14.79
N LEU A 313 30.47 7.50 -13.84
CA LEU A 313 31.68 6.87 -13.31
C LEU A 313 32.25 5.76 -14.24
N ALA A 314 31.50 5.31 -15.25
CA ALA A 314 31.90 4.16 -16.09
C ALA A 314 33.28 4.38 -16.74
N THR A 315 33.58 5.58 -17.19
CA THR A 315 34.89 5.90 -17.81
C THR A 315 36.02 5.83 -16.77
N ALA A 316 35.84 6.35 -15.58
CA ALA A 316 36.82 6.31 -14.50
C ALA A 316 37.06 4.88 -14.00
N VAL A 317 35.98 4.10 -13.85
CA VAL A 317 36.04 2.68 -13.46
C VAL A 317 36.76 1.85 -14.55
N ALA A 318 36.42 2.06 -15.83
CA ALA A 318 37.11 1.37 -16.92
C ALA A 318 38.62 1.66 -16.89
N HIS A 319 39.00 2.90 -16.60
CA HIS A 319 40.41 3.29 -16.49
C HIS A 319 41.10 2.59 -15.31
N GLU A 320 40.46 2.57 -14.14
CA GLU A 320 41.03 1.91 -12.95
C GLU A 320 41.06 0.37 -12.98
N VAL A 321 40.16 -0.26 -13.72
CA VAL A 321 40.21 -1.72 -13.96
C VAL A 321 41.29 -2.03 -15.00
N ASN A 322 41.43 -1.23 -16.06
CA ASN A 322 42.42 -1.47 -17.10
C ASN A 322 43.86 -1.28 -16.62
N GLN A 323 44.11 -0.34 -15.67
CA GLN A 323 45.47 -0.10 -15.15
C GLN A 323 46.10 -1.38 -14.53
N PRO A 324 45.49 -2.02 -13.52
CA PRO A 324 46.09 -3.24 -12.94
C PRO A 324 46.11 -4.40 -13.93
N LEU A 325 45.15 -4.51 -14.86
CA LEU A 325 45.17 -5.55 -15.89
C LEU A 325 46.32 -5.35 -16.86
N MET A 326 46.64 -4.11 -17.26
CA MET A 326 47.82 -3.82 -18.10
C MET A 326 49.12 -4.10 -17.36
N ALA A 327 49.21 -3.75 -16.07
CA ALA A 327 50.37 -4.08 -15.23
C ALA A 327 50.57 -5.60 -15.09
N ALA A 328 49.48 -6.35 -14.80
CA ALA A 328 49.52 -7.80 -14.77
C ALA A 328 50.01 -8.41 -16.10
N GLY A 329 49.50 -7.91 -17.22
CA GLY A 329 49.92 -8.32 -18.56
C GLY A 329 51.40 -8.04 -18.85
N THR A 330 51.94 -6.94 -18.30
CA THR A 330 53.37 -6.60 -18.38
C THR A 330 54.22 -7.59 -17.57
N TYR A 331 53.83 -7.88 -16.33
CA TYR A 331 54.55 -8.86 -15.48
C TYR A 331 54.52 -10.26 -16.09
N ILE A 332 53.40 -10.70 -16.67
CA ILE A 332 53.31 -12.01 -17.34
C ILE A 332 54.22 -12.05 -18.56
N ARG A 333 54.31 -10.95 -19.34
CA ARG A 333 55.25 -10.86 -20.48
C ARG A 333 56.70 -10.95 -20.04
N LEU A 334 57.09 -10.28 -18.95
CA LEU A 334 58.42 -10.35 -18.37
C LEU A 334 58.78 -11.79 -17.96
N VAL A 335 57.87 -12.52 -17.33
CA VAL A 335 58.04 -13.93 -17.01
C VAL A 335 58.24 -14.77 -18.27
N ALA A 336 57.43 -14.57 -19.31
CA ALA A 336 57.50 -15.31 -20.57
C ALA A 336 58.80 -15.05 -21.33
N ASP A 337 59.31 -13.79 -21.33
CA ASP A 337 60.55 -13.41 -21.99
C ASP A 337 61.78 -13.96 -21.23
N SER A 338 61.78 -13.95 -19.90
CA SER A 338 62.79 -14.58 -19.07
C SER A 338 62.89 -16.09 -19.34
N MET A 339 61.74 -16.76 -19.48
CA MET A 339 61.72 -18.19 -19.84
C MET A 339 62.24 -18.46 -21.25
N ARG A 340 61.99 -17.59 -22.22
CA ARG A 340 62.49 -17.73 -23.60
C ARG A 340 64.00 -17.49 -23.75
N SER A 341 64.54 -16.58 -22.95
CA SER A 341 65.96 -16.19 -23.02
C SER A 341 66.91 -17.22 -22.41
N GLY A 342 66.39 -18.25 -21.75
CA GLY A 342 67.18 -19.29 -21.09
C GLY A 342 67.97 -18.85 -19.84
N LYS A 343 67.84 -17.56 -19.44
CA LYS A 343 68.37 -17.01 -18.19
C LYS A 343 67.24 -16.95 -17.18
N VAL A 344 66.91 -18.07 -16.59
CA VAL A 344 65.80 -18.17 -15.60
C VAL A 344 66.39 -18.14 -14.20
N ASP A 345 66.14 -17.09 -13.43
CA ASP A 345 66.23 -17.12 -11.98
C ASP A 345 64.84 -17.51 -11.43
N PRO A 346 64.68 -18.70 -10.82
CA PRO A 346 63.40 -19.14 -10.28
C PRO A 346 62.82 -18.20 -9.19
N ALA A 347 63.66 -17.52 -8.46
CA ALA A 347 63.23 -16.58 -7.42
C ALA A 347 62.63 -15.32 -8.04
N GLU A 348 63.27 -14.77 -9.09
CA GLU A 348 62.80 -13.58 -9.80
C GLU A 348 61.49 -13.85 -10.57
N VAL A 349 61.39 -15.00 -11.21
CA VAL A 349 60.17 -15.46 -11.90
C VAL A 349 59.01 -15.60 -10.90
N THR A 350 59.26 -16.23 -9.75
CA THR A 350 58.23 -16.40 -8.71
C THR A 350 57.78 -15.07 -8.17
N GLU A 351 58.67 -14.12 -7.91
CA GLU A 351 58.35 -12.79 -7.41
C GLU A 351 57.59 -11.99 -8.44
N THR A 352 57.95 -12.05 -9.73
CA THR A 352 57.25 -11.36 -10.78
C THR A 352 55.83 -11.94 -11.02
N ALA A 353 55.67 -13.25 -10.93
CA ALA A 353 54.39 -13.93 -11.01
C ALA A 353 53.46 -13.51 -9.84
N LYS A 354 53.99 -13.41 -8.63
CA LYS A 354 53.25 -12.90 -7.47
C LYS A 354 52.75 -11.46 -7.67
N LYS A 355 53.58 -10.59 -8.30
CA LYS A 355 53.18 -9.24 -8.66
C LYS A 355 52.04 -9.22 -9.66
N ALA A 356 52.06 -10.13 -10.66
CA ALA A 356 50.97 -10.27 -11.62
C ALA A 356 49.65 -10.68 -10.94
N VAL A 357 49.68 -11.66 -10.02
CA VAL A 357 48.53 -12.11 -9.26
C VAL A 357 47.94 -10.96 -8.41
N SER A 358 48.79 -10.23 -7.68
CA SER A 358 48.39 -9.08 -6.90
C SER A 358 47.65 -8.00 -7.70
N GLN A 359 48.07 -7.76 -8.96
CA GLN A 359 47.36 -6.81 -9.84
C GLN A 359 45.99 -7.35 -10.29
N ILE A 360 45.87 -8.66 -10.56
CA ILE A 360 44.59 -9.29 -10.89
C ILE A 360 43.61 -9.18 -9.70
N ASP A 361 44.09 -9.46 -8.48
CA ASP A 361 43.28 -9.33 -7.26
C ASP A 361 42.81 -7.91 -7.05
N ARG A 362 43.65 -6.92 -7.38
CA ARG A 362 43.31 -5.49 -7.33
C ARG A 362 42.18 -5.15 -8.34
N ALA A 363 42.26 -5.64 -9.59
CA ALA A 363 41.19 -5.43 -10.57
C ALA A 363 39.87 -6.08 -10.11
N ALA A 364 39.91 -7.29 -9.57
CA ALA A 364 38.74 -7.97 -9.04
C ALA A 364 38.08 -7.20 -7.88
N GLU A 365 38.90 -6.55 -7.03
CA GLU A 365 38.41 -5.74 -5.93
C GLU A 365 37.71 -4.46 -6.41
N VAL A 366 38.22 -3.76 -7.44
CA VAL A 366 37.55 -2.61 -8.07
C VAL A 366 36.16 -3.02 -8.56
N ILE A 367 36.07 -4.16 -9.26
CA ILE A 367 34.80 -4.69 -9.76
C ILE A 367 33.84 -5.02 -8.61
N ARG A 368 34.30 -5.68 -7.54
CA ARG A 368 33.48 -5.99 -6.37
C ARG A 368 32.89 -4.75 -5.72
N ARG A 369 33.67 -3.68 -5.57
CA ARG A 369 33.21 -2.40 -5.03
C ARG A 369 32.15 -1.74 -5.90
N LEU A 370 32.27 -1.81 -7.23
CA LEU A 370 31.26 -1.30 -8.15
C LEU A 370 29.94 -2.08 -8.02
N TRP A 371 30.00 -3.41 -7.96
CA TRP A 371 28.83 -4.25 -7.79
C TRP A 371 28.11 -3.99 -6.45
N ALA A 372 28.85 -3.67 -5.41
CA ALA A 372 28.29 -3.32 -4.10
C ALA A 372 27.46 -2.03 -4.14
N LEU A 373 27.89 -1.01 -4.92
CA LEU A 373 27.11 0.23 -5.14
C LEU A 373 25.79 -0.03 -5.86
N VAL A 374 25.75 -1.00 -6.79
CA VAL A 374 24.56 -1.31 -7.59
C VAL A 374 23.56 -2.19 -6.83
N ARG A 375 24.02 -3.04 -5.93
CA ARG A 375 23.22 -4.09 -5.26
C ARG A 375 22.62 -3.72 -3.91
N LEU A 376 22.54 -2.46 -3.53
CA LEU A 376 21.97 -2.00 -2.25
C LEU A 376 20.48 -2.36 -2.02
N ASP A 377 19.83 -3.07 -2.94
CA ASP A 377 18.37 -3.24 -3.01
C ASP A 377 17.76 -4.37 -2.13
N ARG A 378 18.56 -5.20 -1.46
CA ARG A 378 18.03 -6.26 -0.57
C ARG A 378 18.86 -6.41 0.69
N SER A 379 18.76 -5.43 1.58
CA SER A 379 19.34 -5.58 2.93
C SER A 379 18.50 -6.57 3.74
N ASN A 380 19.11 -7.71 4.07
CA ASN A 380 18.54 -8.66 5.02
C ASN A 380 18.93 -8.22 6.44
N ARG A 381 18.18 -7.26 7.01
CA ARG A 381 18.47 -6.73 8.34
C ARG A 381 17.98 -7.69 9.40
N ILE A 382 18.88 -8.08 10.28
CA ILE A 382 18.62 -8.93 11.43
C ILE A 382 19.14 -8.28 12.71
N PRO A 383 18.53 -8.57 13.86
CA PRO A 383 19.11 -8.17 15.15
C PRO A 383 20.42 -8.91 15.38
N VAL A 384 21.51 -8.17 15.62
CA VAL A 384 22.83 -8.75 15.87
C VAL A 384 23.61 -7.94 16.91
N ARG A 385 24.44 -8.59 17.73
CA ARG A 385 25.37 -7.91 18.61
C ARG A 385 26.54 -7.35 17.83
N PHE A 386 26.73 -6.03 17.86
CA PHE A 386 27.77 -5.33 17.12
C PHE A 386 29.19 -5.84 17.48
N GLU A 387 29.37 -6.25 18.72
CA GLU A 387 30.63 -6.88 19.22
C GLU A 387 31.07 -8.07 18.33
N ARG A 388 30.11 -8.90 17.89
CA ARG A 388 30.40 -10.06 17.02
C ARG A 388 30.96 -9.64 15.66
N ILE A 389 30.40 -8.57 15.08
CA ILE A 389 30.86 -8.03 13.79
C ILE A 389 32.26 -7.48 13.93
N VAL A 390 32.53 -6.67 14.98
CA VAL A 390 33.84 -6.06 15.23
C VAL A 390 34.93 -7.12 15.45
N LYS A 391 34.65 -8.14 16.27
CA LYS A 391 35.61 -9.23 16.52
C LYS A 391 35.94 -9.97 15.23
N GLY A 392 34.93 -10.34 14.45
CA GLY A 392 35.12 -11.02 13.16
C GLY A 392 35.95 -10.19 12.17
N MET A 393 35.74 -8.87 12.15
CA MET A 393 36.48 -7.98 11.24
C MET A 393 37.94 -7.78 11.67
N ILE A 394 38.22 -7.63 12.98
CA ILE A 394 39.62 -7.54 13.47
C ILE A 394 40.37 -8.83 13.14
N GLU A 395 39.72 -9.98 13.30
CA GLU A 395 40.33 -11.28 13.01
C GLU A 395 40.59 -11.47 11.49
N LEU A 396 39.64 -11.03 10.65
CA LEU A 396 39.78 -11.08 9.19
C LEU A 396 40.91 -10.16 8.67
N CYS A 397 41.07 -8.97 9.27
CA CYS A 397 42.12 -8.01 8.87
C CYS A 397 43.48 -8.30 9.53
N LYS A 398 43.60 -9.31 10.39
CA LYS A 398 44.82 -9.60 11.14
C LYS A 398 46.07 -9.77 10.26
N PRO A 399 46.04 -10.49 9.12
CA PRO A 399 47.21 -10.59 8.25
C PRO A 399 47.72 -9.24 7.74
N ASP A 400 46.80 -8.35 7.35
CA ASP A 400 47.13 -7.02 6.82
C ASP A 400 47.68 -6.11 7.95
N LEU A 401 47.11 -6.24 9.17
CA LEU A 401 47.55 -5.52 10.36
C LEU A 401 48.97 -5.94 10.77
N ASP A 402 49.23 -7.24 10.80
CA ASP A 402 50.55 -7.81 11.16
C ASP A 402 51.62 -7.39 10.13
N GLN A 403 51.29 -7.42 8.84
CA GLN A 403 52.18 -7.00 7.76
C GLN A 403 52.51 -5.50 7.83
N ALA A 404 51.56 -4.66 8.22
CA ALA A 404 51.72 -3.22 8.34
C ALA A 404 52.29 -2.80 9.70
N GLY A 405 52.48 -3.69 10.68
CA GLY A 405 52.90 -3.37 12.03
C GLY A 405 51.86 -2.56 12.83
N VAL A 406 50.59 -2.68 12.48
CA VAL A 406 49.48 -1.95 13.07
C VAL A 406 48.70 -2.82 14.05
N THR A 407 48.30 -2.26 15.20
CA THR A 407 47.49 -2.96 16.21
C THR A 407 46.05 -2.45 16.16
N ALA A 408 45.06 -3.35 16.04
CA ALA A 408 43.65 -2.99 16.16
C ALA A 408 43.07 -3.41 17.51
N ARG A 409 42.31 -2.53 18.15
CA ARG A 409 41.65 -2.76 19.44
C ARG A 409 40.21 -2.27 19.40
N SER A 410 39.33 -2.92 20.17
CA SER A 410 37.94 -2.49 20.33
C SER A 410 37.63 -2.07 21.76
N LYS A 411 36.87 -0.99 21.93
CA LYS A 411 36.36 -0.50 23.22
C LYS A 411 34.87 -0.28 23.08
N LEU A 412 34.10 -1.30 23.43
CA LEU A 412 32.64 -1.31 23.31
C LEU A 412 32.01 -1.12 24.69
N ALA A 413 30.93 -0.35 24.80
CA ALA A 413 30.20 -0.22 26.05
C ALA A 413 29.62 -1.59 26.49
N ALA A 414 29.63 -1.88 27.79
CA ALA A 414 29.22 -3.18 28.30
C ALA A 414 27.75 -3.51 28.10
N ASP A 415 26.90 -2.48 28.00
CA ASP A 415 25.44 -2.53 27.82
C ASP A 415 25.00 -2.17 26.41
N LEU A 416 25.86 -2.37 25.41
CA LEU A 416 25.55 -2.03 24.01
C LEU A 416 24.38 -2.87 23.51
N PRO A 417 23.23 -2.25 23.09
CA PRO A 417 22.08 -2.97 22.60
C PRO A 417 22.37 -3.62 21.24
N PRO A 418 21.65 -4.70 20.86
CA PRO A 418 21.75 -5.28 19.53
C PRO A 418 21.30 -4.27 18.46
N VAL A 419 21.94 -4.32 17.30
CA VAL A 419 21.65 -3.44 16.15
C VAL A 419 20.85 -4.19 15.09
N LEU A 420 19.95 -3.48 14.37
CA LEU A 420 19.14 -4.02 13.29
C LEU A 420 19.81 -3.73 11.94
N VAL A 421 20.67 -4.64 11.47
CA VAL A 421 21.53 -4.40 10.32
C VAL A 421 21.68 -5.63 9.42
N ASP A 422 22.08 -5.40 8.17
CA ASP A 422 22.64 -6.43 7.30
C ASP A 422 24.12 -6.62 7.64
N VAL A 423 24.45 -7.80 8.18
CA VAL A 423 25.78 -8.10 8.70
C VAL A 423 26.86 -7.91 7.65
N LEU A 424 26.64 -8.43 6.42
CA LEU A 424 27.61 -8.36 5.33
C LEU A 424 27.89 -6.91 4.89
N GLN A 425 26.86 -6.05 4.89
CA GLN A 425 27.01 -4.65 4.53
C GLN A 425 27.78 -3.87 5.61
N ILE A 426 27.55 -4.16 6.90
CA ILE A 426 28.29 -3.50 7.98
C ILE A 426 29.73 -4.03 8.09
N GLU A 427 29.97 -5.31 7.84
CA GLU A 427 31.32 -5.85 7.69
C GLU A 427 32.07 -5.14 6.57
N GLN A 428 31.42 -4.86 5.43
CA GLN A 428 32.00 -4.09 4.33
C GLN A 428 32.34 -2.65 4.74
N VAL A 429 31.49 -1.97 5.52
CA VAL A 429 31.80 -0.64 6.07
C VAL A 429 33.05 -0.70 6.93
N LEU A 430 33.10 -1.62 7.89
CA LEU A 430 34.26 -1.75 8.78
C LEU A 430 35.54 -2.14 8.03
N SER A 431 35.45 -3.08 7.07
CA SER A 431 36.57 -3.46 6.22
C SER A 431 37.14 -2.27 5.45
N ASN A 432 36.28 -1.46 4.82
CA ASN A 432 36.70 -0.26 4.11
C ASN A 432 37.38 0.76 5.05
N LEU A 433 36.83 1.00 6.23
CA LEU A 433 37.41 1.93 7.20
C LEU A 433 38.74 1.45 7.75
N MET A 434 38.82 0.18 8.13
CA MET A 434 40.06 -0.43 8.64
C MET A 434 41.17 -0.40 7.58
N ARG A 435 40.86 -0.77 6.34
CA ARG A 435 41.83 -0.73 5.25
C ARG A 435 42.31 0.68 4.95
N ASN A 436 41.42 1.66 4.94
CA ASN A 436 41.81 3.07 4.77
C ASN A 436 42.77 3.51 5.88
N SER A 437 42.53 3.08 7.12
CA SER A 437 43.38 3.37 8.29
C SER A 437 44.76 2.68 8.18
N ILE A 438 44.79 1.39 7.82
CA ILE A 438 46.05 0.64 7.60
C ILE A 438 46.90 1.32 6.51
N GLU A 439 46.30 1.66 5.37
CA GLU A 439 46.98 2.33 4.28
C GLU A 439 47.50 3.72 4.70
N ALA A 440 46.70 4.52 5.43
CA ALA A 440 47.10 5.85 5.87
C ALA A 440 48.30 5.82 6.86
N ILE A 441 48.33 4.85 7.76
CA ILE A 441 49.43 4.63 8.68
C ILE A 441 50.68 4.19 7.92
N SER A 442 50.55 3.23 7.01
CA SER A 442 51.68 2.72 6.21
C SER A 442 52.31 3.80 5.33
N ASP A 443 51.47 4.62 4.66
CA ASP A 443 51.92 5.71 3.77
C ASP A 443 52.67 6.84 4.55
N SER A 444 52.40 7.01 5.86
CA SER A 444 53.07 8.00 6.71
C SER A 444 54.50 7.62 7.13
N GLY A 445 54.98 6.42 6.77
CA GLY A 445 56.31 5.92 7.12
C GLY A 445 56.45 5.45 8.58
N GLY A 446 55.32 5.34 9.29
CA GLY A 446 55.29 4.85 10.68
C GLY A 446 55.49 3.33 10.72
N THR A 447 56.44 2.86 11.55
CA THR A 447 56.70 1.43 11.78
C THR A 447 55.76 0.81 12.81
N LYS A 448 54.93 1.61 13.51
CA LYS A 448 53.97 1.17 14.52
C LYS A 448 52.77 2.10 14.47
N GLY A 449 51.56 1.53 14.36
CA GLY A 449 50.31 2.27 14.36
C GLY A 449 49.24 1.57 15.20
N SER A 450 48.16 2.28 15.47
CA SER A 450 47.00 1.74 16.18
C SER A 450 45.71 2.16 15.55
N ILE A 451 44.72 1.24 15.56
CA ILE A 451 43.33 1.47 15.16
C ILE A 451 42.44 1.15 16.34
N TRP A 452 41.52 2.04 16.66
CA TRP A 452 40.55 1.86 17.74
C TRP A 452 39.14 1.87 17.14
N ILE A 453 38.34 0.85 17.52
CA ILE A 453 36.93 0.78 17.21
C ILE A 453 36.16 0.95 18.50
N GLU A 454 35.52 2.08 18.70
CA GLU A 454 34.72 2.40 19.87
C GLU A 454 33.23 2.37 19.53
N ALA A 455 32.38 1.88 20.47
CA ALA A 455 30.95 1.99 20.31
C ALA A 455 30.25 2.25 21.63
N LYS A 456 29.25 3.13 21.61
CA LYS A 456 28.44 3.52 22.76
C LYS A 456 26.98 3.79 22.31
N PRO A 457 25.99 3.69 23.20
CA PRO A 457 24.64 4.20 22.90
C PRO A 457 24.71 5.71 22.62
N ALA A 458 24.06 6.15 21.55
CA ALA A 458 23.93 7.57 21.19
C ALA A 458 22.63 8.15 21.72
N ASN A 459 21.53 7.41 21.55
CA ASN A 459 20.18 7.69 22.06
C ASN A 459 19.36 6.38 22.09
N ASP A 460 18.06 6.47 22.32
CA ASP A 460 17.17 5.29 22.41
C ASP A 460 16.99 4.54 21.07
N ASP A 461 17.37 5.12 19.95
CA ASP A 461 17.18 4.55 18.61
C ASP A 461 18.49 4.12 17.93
N PHE A 462 19.65 4.67 18.35
CA PHE A 462 20.94 4.47 17.67
C PHE A 462 22.10 4.23 18.61
N ILE A 463 23.05 3.40 18.16
CA ILE A 463 24.40 3.39 18.70
C ILE A 463 25.31 4.28 17.85
N GLU A 464 26.32 4.90 18.46
CA GLU A 464 27.41 5.60 17.79
C GLU A 464 28.65 4.72 17.77
N VAL A 465 29.23 4.56 16.59
CA VAL A 465 30.50 3.85 16.37
C VAL A 465 31.54 4.86 15.91
N ARG A 466 32.75 4.75 16.45
CA ARG A 466 33.91 5.55 16.08
C ARG A 466 35.06 4.63 15.68
N VAL A 467 35.63 4.89 14.52
CA VAL A 467 36.88 4.29 14.07
C VAL A 467 37.95 5.37 14.10
N LEU A 468 38.94 5.20 14.92
CA LEU A 468 40.08 6.15 15.14
C LEU A 468 41.36 5.46 14.73
N ASP A 469 42.23 6.12 13.97
CA ASP A 469 43.57 5.63 13.64
C ASP A 469 44.64 6.64 14.04
N SER A 470 45.87 6.17 14.11
CA SER A 470 47.04 7.00 14.40
C SER A 470 47.77 7.52 13.14
N GLY A 471 47.08 7.61 12.03
CA GLY A 471 47.63 8.12 10.78
C GLY A 471 47.71 9.65 10.74
N PRO A 472 47.95 10.25 9.56
CA PRO A 472 48.14 11.70 9.40
C PRO A 472 46.84 12.53 9.55
N GLY A 473 45.70 11.89 9.76
CA GLY A 473 44.40 12.56 9.90
C GLY A 473 43.80 13.02 8.58
N PHE A 474 42.70 13.79 8.67
CA PHE A 474 42.02 14.40 7.52
C PHE A 474 42.41 15.89 7.41
N SER A 475 42.60 16.40 6.17
CA SER A 475 42.71 17.84 5.94
C SER A 475 41.36 18.53 6.20
N LEU A 476 41.38 19.82 6.55
CA LEU A 476 40.16 20.63 6.72
C LEU A 476 39.29 20.62 5.46
N GLU A 477 39.90 20.77 4.29
CA GLU A 477 39.20 20.71 3.01
C GLU A 477 38.47 19.36 2.81
N ARG A 478 39.05 18.24 3.28
CA ARG A 478 38.47 16.91 3.18
C ARG A 478 37.24 16.75 4.08
N VAL A 479 37.29 17.33 5.26
CA VAL A 479 36.13 17.30 6.19
C VAL A 479 34.97 18.13 5.62
N GLU A 480 35.26 19.28 4.98
CA GLU A 480 34.25 20.14 4.36
C GLU A 480 33.68 19.58 3.05
N MET A 481 34.49 18.92 2.22
CA MET A 481 34.03 18.28 0.97
C MET A 481 33.11 17.08 1.19
N GLY A 482 33.09 16.50 2.38
CA GLY A 482 32.22 15.38 2.73
C GLY A 482 32.52 14.10 1.93
N PHE A 483 31.48 13.40 1.50
CA PHE A 483 31.57 12.05 0.90
C PHE A 483 31.34 12.06 -0.63
N LEU A 484 31.79 13.10 -1.33
CA LEU A 484 31.66 13.15 -2.78
C LEU A 484 32.40 11.98 -3.45
N PRO A 485 31.76 11.23 -4.35
CA PRO A 485 32.43 10.19 -5.11
C PRO A 485 33.60 10.76 -5.91
N LEU A 486 34.64 9.97 -6.10
CA LEU A 486 35.87 10.35 -6.82
C LEU A 486 36.75 11.43 -6.14
N SER A 487 36.44 11.88 -4.94
CA SER A 487 37.31 12.76 -4.18
C SER A 487 38.35 11.95 -3.40
N SER A 488 39.45 11.58 -4.04
CA SER A 488 40.58 10.91 -3.38
C SER A 488 41.80 11.81 -3.35
N SER A 489 42.46 11.91 -2.21
CA SER A 489 43.78 12.54 -2.10
C SER A 489 44.94 11.60 -2.52
N LYS A 490 44.61 10.33 -2.81
CA LYS A 490 45.59 9.30 -3.19
C LYS A 490 45.68 9.19 -4.72
N PRO A 491 46.89 9.07 -5.29
CA PRO A 491 47.09 8.96 -6.73
C PRO A 491 46.44 7.74 -7.40
N TYR A 492 46.06 6.74 -6.61
CA TYR A 492 45.53 5.44 -7.09
C TYR A 492 44.24 5.03 -6.39
N GLY A 493 43.50 5.94 -5.75
CA GLY A 493 42.27 5.62 -5.03
C GLY A 493 41.04 6.19 -5.72
N LEU A 494 40.03 5.36 -6.04
CA LEU A 494 38.74 5.78 -6.64
C LEU A 494 37.95 6.80 -5.82
N GLY A 495 38.31 7.02 -4.54
CA GLY A 495 37.50 7.87 -3.65
C GLY A 495 36.09 7.33 -3.38
N ILE A 496 35.82 6.07 -3.74
CA ILE A 496 34.49 5.42 -3.64
C ILE A 496 34.29 4.80 -2.24
N GLY A 497 35.35 4.49 -1.49
CA GLY A 497 35.24 3.74 -0.23
C GLY A 497 34.36 4.44 0.81
N LEU A 498 34.58 5.72 1.09
CA LEU A 498 33.79 6.49 2.06
C LEU A 498 32.37 6.80 1.54
N SER A 499 32.21 7.07 0.24
CA SER A 499 30.89 7.27 -0.34
C SER A 499 30.05 5.99 -0.31
N LEU A 500 30.65 4.83 -0.51
CA LEU A 500 29.99 3.53 -0.33
C LEU A 500 29.59 3.31 1.13
N CYS A 501 30.50 3.58 2.09
CA CYS A 501 30.17 3.51 3.52
C CYS A 501 28.98 4.40 3.87
N ASN A 502 28.97 5.64 3.37
CA ASN A 502 27.85 6.57 3.58
C ASN A 502 26.53 6.01 3.02
N SER A 503 26.54 5.51 1.78
CA SER A 503 25.37 4.92 1.14
C SER A 503 24.82 3.70 1.87
N ILE A 504 25.70 2.82 2.39
CA ILE A 504 25.31 1.67 3.21
C ILE A 504 24.68 2.13 4.52
N LEU A 505 25.29 3.08 5.20
CA LEU A 505 24.80 3.57 6.48
C LEU A 505 23.50 4.34 6.36
N GLU A 506 23.35 5.20 5.35
CA GLU A 506 22.08 5.86 5.03
C GLU A 506 20.98 4.86 4.70
N ALA A 507 21.29 3.81 3.93
CA ALA A 507 20.35 2.72 3.66
C ALA A 507 19.91 2.02 4.95
N HIS A 508 20.70 2.01 6.01
CA HIS A 508 20.34 1.49 7.34
C HIS A 508 19.66 2.55 8.24
N GLY A 509 19.47 3.78 7.75
CA GLY A 509 18.91 4.88 8.54
C GLY A 509 19.91 5.57 9.46
N GLY A 510 21.19 5.23 9.34
CA GLY A 510 22.29 5.85 10.07
C GLY A 510 22.88 7.06 9.34
N ARG A 511 23.93 7.62 9.91
CA ARG A 511 24.72 8.72 9.34
C ARG A 511 26.21 8.43 9.49
N LEU A 512 27.03 8.97 8.58
CA LEU A 512 28.48 8.95 8.61
C LEU A 512 29.00 10.38 8.69
N TRP A 513 30.07 10.63 9.46
CA TRP A 513 30.77 11.91 9.45
C TRP A 513 32.25 11.75 9.80
N LEU A 514 33.06 12.67 9.32
CA LEU A 514 34.47 12.76 9.60
C LEU A 514 34.69 13.75 10.75
N GLU A 515 35.59 13.42 11.66
CA GLU A 515 35.95 14.29 12.76
C GLU A 515 37.47 14.53 12.74
N GLN A 516 37.85 15.78 12.93
CA GLN A 516 39.26 16.13 13.07
C GLN A 516 39.75 15.70 14.47
N HIS A 517 40.84 14.95 14.52
CA HIS A 517 41.44 14.51 15.76
C HIS A 517 42.94 14.86 15.79
N SER A 518 43.50 15.23 16.97
CA SER A 518 44.90 15.64 17.10
C SER A 518 45.90 14.53 16.78
N ASP A 519 45.49 13.28 16.97
CA ASP A 519 46.36 12.11 16.92
C ASP A 519 46.06 11.17 15.74
N GLY A 520 45.29 11.63 14.73
CA GLY A 520 45.00 10.81 13.57
C GLY A 520 43.63 11.09 12.95
N ALA A 521 43.10 10.16 12.11
CA ALA A 521 41.77 10.27 11.49
C ALA A 521 40.69 9.63 12.36
N SER A 522 39.56 10.30 12.49
CA SER A 522 38.38 9.83 13.19
C SER A 522 37.19 9.80 12.27
N VAL A 523 36.60 8.62 12.07
CA VAL A 523 35.36 8.42 11.33
C VAL A 523 34.29 7.95 12.30
N ARG A 524 33.14 8.61 12.30
CA ARG A 524 32.01 8.26 13.15
C ARG A 524 30.80 7.90 12.30
N PHE A 525 29.99 6.98 12.80
CA PHE A 525 28.72 6.63 12.19
C PHE A 525 27.72 6.11 13.22
N THR A 526 26.43 6.10 12.84
CA THR A 526 25.36 5.56 13.67
C THR A 526 24.74 4.32 13.06
N LEU A 527 24.29 3.38 13.91
CA LEU A 527 23.54 2.19 13.52
C LEU A 527 22.25 2.09 14.34
N PRO A 528 21.11 1.68 13.72
CA PRO A 528 19.84 1.56 14.41
C PRO A 528 19.85 0.40 15.41
N ILE A 529 19.24 0.62 16.59
CA ILE A 529 19.02 -0.38 17.62
C ILE A 529 17.85 -1.29 17.21
N ALA A 530 17.99 -2.59 17.47
CA ALA A 530 16.90 -3.54 17.30
C ALA A 530 15.92 -3.40 18.49
N LYS A 531 14.72 -2.93 18.23
CA LYS A 531 13.62 -2.83 19.21
C LYS A 531 12.84 -4.13 19.30
#